data_7c5d1028aba138853d31ae5406dee0fd
#
_entry.id   7c5d1028aba138853d31ae5406dee0fd
#
_cell.length_a   1.000
_cell.length_b   1.000
_cell.length_c   1.000
_cell.angle_alpha   90.00
_cell.angle_beta   90.00
_cell.angle_gamma   90.00
#
_symmetry.space_group_name_H-M   'P 1'
#
loop_
_entity.id
_entity.type
_entity.pdbx_description
1 polymer ?
#
loop_
_entity_poly.entity_id
_entity_poly.type
_entity_poly.pdbx_seq_one_letter_code
_entity_poly.pdbx_strand_id
1 'polypeptide(L)'
;GIGYEKPAVGDKYVAENMRQNGHLIGGEQSGPIIFGRLANTGDGILTAIKVMETITETKQPLSVLASGMTMYPQKLKNVVVTDKDETLNCAEVKAAVAKVEADLGDGVKVREGFKF
;
A
#
# COMPACT_ATOMS: atom_id res chain seq x y z
N GLY A 1 13.79 3.06 13.83
CA GLY A 1 12.73 2.60 12.93
C GLY A 1 13.16 2.74 11.48
N ILE A 2 12.45 2.08 10.57
CA ILE A 2 12.67 2.20 9.12
C ILE A 2 11.93 3.44 8.63
N GLY A 3 12.61 4.30 7.85
CA GLY A 3 11.97 5.44 7.18
C GLY A 3 10.93 4.95 6.16
N TYR A 4 9.81 5.65 6.07
CA TYR A 4 8.69 5.28 5.22
C TYR A 4 8.09 6.52 4.57
N GLU A 5 7.84 6.44 3.27
CA GLU A 5 7.12 7.47 2.50
C GLU A 5 5.95 6.84 1.75
N LYS A 6 4.91 7.62 1.57
CA LYS A 6 3.68 7.18 0.89
C LYS A 6 3.37 8.11 -0.28
N PRO A 7 3.82 7.77 -1.50
CA PRO A 7 3.49 8.50 -2.71
C PRO A 7 2.01 8.31 -3.12
N ALA A 8 1.61 8.95 -4.20
CA ALA A 8 0.33 8.69 -4.85
C ALA A 8 0.24 7.23 -5.32
N VAL A 9 -0.98 6.72 -5.48
CA VAL A 9 -1.24 5.34 -5.94
C VAL A 9 -0.81 5.18 -7.39
N GLY A 10 -0.04 4.15 -7.67
CA GLY A 10 0.48 3.80 -9.00
C GLY A 10 1.98 3.51 -8.94
N ASP A 11 2.39 2.40 -9.56
CA ASP A 11 3.79 1.94 -9.62
C ASP A 11 4.75 3.01 -10.15
N LYS A 12 4.29 3.81 -11.11
CA LYS A 12 5.02 4.96 -11.64
C LYS A 12 5.40 5.96 -10.53
N TYR A 13 4.46 6.29 -9.64
CA TYR A 13 4.70 7.27 -8.57
C TYR A 13 5.61 6.70 -7.49
N VAL A 14 5.48 5.39 -7.21
CA VAL A 14 6.39 4.68 -6.32
C VAL A 14 7.82 4.71 -6.88
N ALA A 15 7.99 4.31 -8.14
CA ALA A 15 9.31 4.30 -8.79
C ALA A 15 9.94 5.69 -8.88
N GLU A 16 9.14 6.72 -9.15
CA GLU A 16 9.60 8.10 -9.20
C GLU A 16 10.04 8.61 -7.83
N ASN A 17 9.24 8.38 -6.79
CA ASN A 17 9.58 8.73 -5.42
C ASN A 17 10.86 8.02 -4.95
N MET A 18 10.99 6.72 -5.24
CA MET A 18 12.20 5.95 -4.93
C MET A 18 13.45 6.57 -5.56
N ARG A 19 13.35 6.99 -6.82
CA ARG A 19 14.46 7.58 -7.57
C ARG A 19 14.85 8.95 -7.04
N GLN A 20 13.85 9.78 -6.70
CA GLN A 20 14.07 11.13 -6.17
C GLN A 20 14.68 11.13 -4.77
N ASN A 21 14.25 10.19 -3.91
CA ASN A 21 14.62 10.15 -2.49
C ASN A 21 15.63 9.04 -2.15
N GLY A 22 16.09 8.27 -3.15
CA GLY A 22 17.09 7.23 -2.94
C GLY A 22 16.59 6.00 -2.19
N HIS A 23 15.28 5.73 -2.23
CA HIS A 23 14.72 4.56 -1.57
C HIS A 23 15.12 3.26 -2.28
N LEU A 24 15.42 2.23 -1.49
CA LEU A 24 15.93 0.96 -2.00
C LEU A 24 14.81 -0.02 -2.34
N ILE A 25 13.69 0.06 -1.64
CA ILE A 25 12.53 -0.82 -1.83
C ILE A 25 11.28 0.03 -1.88
N GLY A 26 10.41 -0.27 -2.82
CA GLY A 26 9.08 0.29 -2.94
C GLY A 26 8.08 -0.78 -3.34
N GLY A 27 6.81 -0.51 -3.16
CA GLY A 27 5.78 -1.46 -3.54
C GLY A 27 4.38 -0.90 -3.38
N GLU A 28 3.43 -1.63 -3.91
CA GLU A 28 2.02 -1.32 -3.80
C GLU A 28 1.23 -2.46 -3.17
N GLN A 29 0.09 -2.13 -2.61
CA GLN A 29 -0.83 -3.09 -2.03
C GLN A 29 -1.39 -4.08 -3.07
N SER A 30 -1.37 -3.71 -4.36
CA SER A 30 -1.74 -4.55 -5.50
C SER A 30 -0.76 -5.67 -5.82
N GLY A 31 0.44 -5.65 -5.20
CA GLY A 31 1.41 -6.74 -5.22
C GLY A 31 2.78 -6.45 -5.83
N PRO A 32 2.97 -5.48 -6.75
CA PRO A 32 4.29 -5.22 -7.30
C PRO A 32 5.26 -4.71 -6.22
N ILE A 33 6.48 -5.28 -6.22
CA ILE A 33 7.59 -4.84 -5.39
C ILE A 33 8.75 -4.42 -6.30
N ILE A 34 9.32 -3.26 -6.03
CA ILE A 34 10.44 -2.68 -6.78
C ILE A 34 11.69 -2.73 -5.90
N PHE A 35 12.73 -3.35 -6.40
CA PHE A 35 14.07 -3.31 -5.80
C PHE A 35 14.92 -2.32 -6.57
N GLY A 36 14.99 -1.08 -6.12
CA GLY A 36 15.55 0.07 -6.85
C GLY A 36 17.01 -0.07 -7.30
N ARG A 37 17.79 -0.99 -6.70
CA ARG A 37 19.14 -1.32 -7.15
C ARG A 37 19.19 -2.36 -8.28
N LEU A 38 18.11 -3.08 -8.52
CA LEU A 38 18.07 -4.22 -9.42
C LEU A 38 17.12 -4.01 -10.61
N ALA A 39 16.03 -3.30 -10.39
CA ALA A 39 15.02 -3.05 -11.40
C ALA A 39 14.32 -1.71 -11.17
N ASN A 40 13.84 -1.09 -12.26
CA ASN A 40 13.10 0.17 -12.21
C ASN A 40 11.57 -0.01 -12.14
N THR A 41 11.13 -1.25 -12.11
CA THR A 41 9.71 -1.63 -12.12
C THR A 41 9.50 -2.84 -11.21
N GLY A 42 8.25 -3.09 -10.81
CA GLY A 42 7.90 -4.29 -10.06
C GLY A 42 8.14 -5.55 -10.87
N ASP A 43 8.78 -6.53 -10.26
CA ASP A 43 9.09 -7.83 -10.86
C ASP A 43 8.81 -8.96 -9.85
N GLY A 44 7.82 -9.79 -10.17
CA GLY A 44 7.39 -10.89 -9.31
C GLY A 44 8.42 -12.03 -9.22
N ILE A 45 9.16 -12.29 -10.32
CA ILE A 45 10.20 -13.33 -10.34
C ILE A 45 11.38 -12.88 -9.48
N LEU A 46 11.83 -11.64 -9.66
CA LEU A 46 12.88 -11.06 -8.83
C LEU A 46 12.47 -11.04 -7.35
N THR A 47 11.21 -10.70 -7.06
CA THR A 47 10.69 -10.72 -5.70
C THR A 47 10.74 -12.12 -5.10
N ALA A 48 10.32 -13.15 -5.84
CA ALA A 48 10.37 -14.53 -5.40
C ALA A 48 11.82 -14.97 -5.10
N ILE A 49 12.76 -14.61 -5.97
CA ILE A 49 14.20 -14.92 -5.77
C ILE A 49 14.70 -14.25 -4.48
N LYS A 50 14.35 -12.99 -4.25
CA LYS A 50 14.77 -12.27 -3.02
C LYS A 50 14.17 -12.84 -1.74
N VAL A 51 12.95 -13.35 -1.79
CA VAL A 51 12.35 -14.09 -0.67
C VAL A 51 13.08 -15.40 -0.42
N MET A 52 13.41 -16.18 -1.48
CA MET A 52 14.18 -17.41 -1.33
C MET A 52 15.60 -17.16 -0.81
N GLU A 53 16.26 -16.10 -1.27
CA GLU A 53 17.55 -15.66 -0.75
C GLU A 53 17.47 -15.42 0.76
N THR A 54 16.47 -14.64 1.21
CA THR A 54 16.26 -14.34 2.63
C THR A 54 16.00 -15.60 3.47
N ILE A 55 15.18 -16.54 2.96
CA ILE A 55 14.95 -17.83 3.64
C ILE A 55 16.26 -18.63 3.76
N THR A 56 17.06 -18.64 2.70
CA THR A 56 18.31 -19.40 2.66
C THR A 56 19.37 -18.82 3.59
N GLU A 57 19.50 -17.50 3.62
CA GLU A 57 20.45 -16.78 4.47
C GLU A 57 20.09 -16.88 5.96
N THR A 58 18.82 -16.66 6.28
CA THR A 58 18.33 -16.69 7.66
C THR A 58 18.12 -18.09 8.21
N LYS A 59 17.98 -19.10 7.33
CA LYS A 59 17.61 -20.48 7.66
C LYS A 59 16.30 -20.57 8.45
N GLN A 60 15.40 -19.61 8.23
CA GLN A 60 14.10 -19.55 8.90
C GLN A 60 12.97 -19.74 7.89
N PRO A 61 11.89 -20.43 8.27
CA PRO A 61 10.72 -20.56 7.42
C PRO A 61 10.03 -19.21 7.22
N LEU A 62 9.38 -19.02 6.08
CA LEU A 62 8.68 -17.78 5.71
C LEU A 62 7.63 -17.36 6.77
N SER A 63 6.96 -18.32 7.39
CA SER A 63 5.99 -18.06 8.47
C SER A 63 6.61 -17.34 9.68
N VAL A 64 7.86 -17.66 10.00
CA VAL A 64 8.61 -16.98 11.07
C VAL A 64 9.06 -15.59 10.62
N LEU A 65 9.58 -15.47 9.39
CA LEU A 65 9.99 -14.18 8.83
C LEU A 65 8.81 -13.20 8.72
N ALA A 66 7.62 -13.68 8.39
CA ALA A 66 6.41 -12.89 8.29
C ALA A 66 5.74 -12.57 9.66
N SER A 67 6.12 -13.24 10.73
CA SER A 67 5.46 -13.10 12.05
C SER A 67 5.61 -11.72 12.70
N GLY A 68 6.60 -10.94 12.27
CA GLY A 68 6.79 -9.57 12.72
C GLY A 68 5.75 -8.58 12.17
N MET A 69 4.90 -9.00 11.23
CA MET A 69 3.89 -8.17 10.59
C MET A 69 2.48 -8.54 11.07
N THR A 70 1.79 -7.58 11.68
CA THR A 70 0.40 -7.75 12.08
C THR A 70 -0.53 -7.40 10.91
N MET A 71 -1.33 -8.35 10.48
CA MET A 71 -2.36 -8.13 9.47
C MET A 71 -3.61 -7.54 10.13
N TYR A 72 -3.92 -6.29 9.81
CA TYR A 72 -5.16 -5.66 10.25
C TYR A 72 -6.31 -6.00 9.29
N PRO A 73 -7.54 -6.22 9.81
CA PRO A 73 -8.68 -6.49 8.97
C PRO A 73 -9.00 -5.28 8.06
N GLN A 74 -9.23 -5.56 6.79
CA GLN A 74 -9.65 -4.56 5.81
C GLN A 74 -11.00 -4.94 5.24
N LYS A 75 -11.89 -3.96 5.06
CA LYS A 75 -13.18 -4.15 4.41
C LYS A 75 -13.32 -3.16 3.26
N LEU A 76 -13.47 -3.69 2.06
CA LEU A 76 -13.78 -2.92 0.87
C LEU A 76 -15.27 -3.04 0.55
N LYS A 77 -15.95 -1.89 0.37
CA LYS A 77 -17.34 -1.85 -0.08
C LYS A 77 -17.46 -0.87 -1.23
N ASN A 78 -17.87 -1.39 -2.39
CA ASN A 78 -18.18 -0.56 -3.54
C ASN A 78 -19.63 -0.09 -3.45
N VAL A 79 -19.87 1.20 -3.72
CA VAL A 79 -21.19 1.80 -3.78
C VAL A 79 -21.35 2.42 -5.16
N VAL A 80 -22.46 2.09 -5.82
CA VAL A 80 -22.80 2.70 -7.11
C VAL A 80 -23.45 4.05 -6.84
N VAL A 81 -22.92 5.08 -7.46
CA VAL A 81 -23.41 6.45 -7.35
C VAL A 81 -23.61 7.04 -8.75
N THR A 82 -24.52 7.98 -8.88
CA THR A 82 -24.84 8.60 -10.18
C THR A 82 -23.76 9.59 -10.62
N ASP A 83 -23.28 10.40 -9.67
CA ASP A 83 -22.16 11.31 -9.85
C ASP A 83 -21.19 11.13 -8.68
N LYS A 84 -19.97 10.87 -9.01
CA LYS A 84 -18.93 10.57 -8.01
C LYS A 84 -18.45 11.83 -7.30
N ASP A 85 -18.19 12.88 -8.06
CA ASP A 85 -17.62 14.12 -7.52
C ASP A 85 -18.65 14.84 -6.66
N GLU A 86 -19.92 14.86 -7.09
CA GLU A 86 -21.02 15.38 -6.31
C GLU A 86 -21.20 14.60 -5.00
N THR A 87 -21.23 13.26 -5.08
CA THR A 87 -21.38 12.40 -3.90
C THR A 87 -20.26 12.58 -2.90
N LEU A 88 -19.00 12.61 -3.34
CA LEU A 88 -17.85 12.79 -2.45
C LEU A 88 -17.80 14.18 -1.82
N ASN A 89 -18.36 15.18 -2.51
CA ASN A 89 -18.38 16.55 -2.01
C ASN A 89 -19.63 16.90 -1.20
N CYS A 90 -20.63 16.00 -1.11
CA CYS A 90 -21.80 16.29 -0.33
C CYS A 90 -21.49 16.34 1.18
N ALA A 91 -22.23 17.20 1.88
CA ALA A 91 -21.99 17.46 3.30
C ALA A 91 -22.18 16.23 4.19
N GLU A 92 -23.17 15.37 3.84
CA GLU A 92 -23.48 14.18 4.60
C GLU A 92 -22.35 13.15 4.53
N VAL A 93 -21.76 12.93 3.36
CA VAL A 93 -20.63 11.99 3.20
C VAL A 93 -19.42 12.51 3.94
N LYS A 94 -19.07 13.79 3.81
CA LYS A 94 -17.97 14.41 4.54
C LYS A 94 -18.15 14.33 6.06
N ALA A 95 -19.36 14.57 6.55
CA ALA A 95 -19.66 14.47 7.98
C ALA A 95 -19.55 13.02 8.48
N ALA A 96 -20.05 12.05 7.69
CA ALA A 96 -19.94 10.63 8.04
C ALA A 96 -18.48 10.16 8.08
N VAL A 97 -17.65 10.57 7.12
CA VAL A 97 -16.21 10.26 7.09
C VAL A 97 -15.51 10.86 8.31
N ALA A 98 -15.71 12.14 8.59
CA ALA A 98 -15.12 12.82 9.74
C ALA A 98 -15.52 12.16 11.07
N LYS A 99 -16.79 11.72 11.19
CA LYS A 99 -17.24 10.99 12.38
C LYS A 99 -16.53 9.66 12.54
N VAL A 100 -16.39 8.88 11.49
CA VAL A 100 -15.71 7.58 11.53
C VAL A 100 -14.22 7.75 11.87
N GLU A 101 -13.56 8.75 11.30
CA GLU A 101 -12.16 9.07 11.63
C GLU A 101 -12.01 9.49 13.09
N ALA A 102 -12.93 10.29 13.62
CA ALA A 102 -12.93 10.69 15.03
C ALA A 102 -13.17 9.51 15.99
N ASP A 103 -14.10 8.60 15.65
CA ASP A 103 -14.46 7.45 16.49
C ASP A 103 -13.37 6.36 16.50
N LEU A 104 -12.65 6.17 15.40
CA LEU A 104 -11.70 5.06 15.21
C LEU A 104 -10.22 5.51 15.25
N GLY A 105 -9.96 6.81 15.30
CA GLY A 105 -8.61 7.38 15.37
C GLY A 105 -7.77 7.16 14.12
N ASP A 106 -6.45 7.31 14.25
CA ASP A 106 -5.49 7.31 13.13
C ASP A 106 -5.41 6.01 12.31
N GLY A 107 -6.06 4.95 12.76
CA GLY A 107 -6.08 3.65 12.09
C GLY A 107 -7.04 3.55 10.90
N VAL A 108 -7.97 4.49 10.76
CA VAL A 108 -8.97 4.46 9.69
C VAL A 108 -8.62 5.47 8.61
N LYS A 109 -8.45 4.98 7.41
CA LYS A 109 -8.36 5.82 6.22
C LYS A 109 -9.48 5.44 5.26
N VAL A 110 -10.40 6.37 5.07
CA VAL A 110 -11.36 6.27 3.96
C VAL A 110 -10.56 6.52 2.68
N ARG A 111 -10.36 5.47 1.89
CA ARG A 111 -9.73 5.59 0.57
C ARG A 111 -10.80 5.75 -0.48
N GLU A 112 -10.76 6.86 -1.16
CA GLU A 112 -11.42 7.02 -2.43
C GLU A 112 -10.68 6.20 -3.48
N GLY A 113 -11.26 5.08 -3.90
CA GLY A 113 -10.70 4.19 -4.90
C GLY A 113 -11.44 4.33 -6.22
N PHE A 114 -10.69 4.55 -7.31
CA PHE A 114 -11.22 4.41 -8.66
C PHE A 114 -11.12 2.94 -9.10
N LYS A 115 -12.22 2.36 -9.60
CA LYS A 115 -12.16 1.25 -10.54
C LYS A 115 -12.63 1.78 -11.88
N PHE A 116 -11.77 1.65 -12.89
CA PHE A 116 -12.17 1.70 -14.28
C PHE A 116 -12.82 0.38 -14.65
#